data_8b7523793364e6ab67efc2dda3bec525
#
_entry.id   8b7523793364e6ab67efc2dda3bec525
#
_cell.length_a   1.000
_cell.length_b   1.000
_cell.length_c   1.000
_cell.angle_alpha   90.00
_cell.angle_beta   90.00
_cell.angle_gamma   90.00
#
_symmetry.space_group_name_H-M   'P 1'
#
loop_
_entity.id
_entity.type
_entity.pdbx_description
1 polymer ?
#
loop_
_entity_poly.entity_id
_entity_poly.type
_entity_poly.pdbx_seq_one_letter_code
_entity_poly.pdbx_strand_id
1 'polypeptide(L)'
;IGNADYSSAPLANPVNDIILLSDALSSLGFEMYEHRNADQKTMKRAIKKFGDQLGLAGPNAVGFFYFSGHGLQINGKNYLQPIGAQFESPADVDIEMVSATAILEQMKFARNGVNIVVLDACRSNPFPTGFRSVRNGLAIMDAPTGSILAYATAPGTIAYDGSGDNSPYAGALAKTMMKPNRPLESAFKMVRQSVMDETGKKQVPWETSSLLGEFVFNNSK
;
A
#
# COMPACT_ATOMS: atom_id res chain seq x y z
N ILE A 1 7.01 1.91 -2.84
CA ILE A 1 7.03 1.76 -4.31
C ILE A 1 5.92 2.65 -4.89
N GLY A 2 6.26 3.54 -5.83
CA GLY A 2 5.31 4.39 -6.56
C GLY A 2 5.43 4.17 -8.07
N ASN A 3 4.40 3.63 -8.69
CA ASN A 3 4.36 3.35 -10.11
C ASN A 3 3.32 4.24 -10.80
N ALA A 4 3.79 5.10 -11.72
CA ALA A 4 2.99 6.10 -12.42
C ALA A 4 3.02 5.93 -13.94
N ASP A 5 4.18 5.59 -14.52
CA ASP A 5 4.46 5.60 -15.97
C ASP A 5 3.92 4.36 -16.69
N TYR A 6 2.65 4.06 -16.47
CA TYR A 6 1.99 2.98 -17.19
C TYR A 6 1.71 3.38 -18.64
N SER A 7 2.00 2.49 -19.59
CA SER A 7 1.72 2.71 -21.01
C SER A 7 0.23 2.87 -21.30
N SER A 8 -0.61 2.20 -20.51
CA SER A 8 -2.05 2.35 -20.51
C SER A 8 -2.51 2.91 -19.17
N ALA A 9 -3.26 4.02 -19.20
CA ALA A 9 -3.76 4.73 -18.03
C ALA A 9 -2.66 5.17 -17.03
N PRO A 10 -1.75 6.07 -17.43
CA PRO A 10 -0.75 6.63 -16.53
C PRO A 10 -1.43 7.34 -15.35
N LEU A 11 -0.72 7.38 -14.21
CA LEU A 11 -1.15 8.07 -13.00
C LEU A 11 -0.29 9.31 -12.75
N ALA A 12 -0.86 10.34 -12.11
CA ALA A 12 -0.12 11.58 -11.85
C ALA A 12 0.70 11.49 -10.54
N ASN A 13 0.13 10.90 -9.50
CA ASN A 13 0.58 11.11 -8.13
C ASN A 13 1.43 10.00 -7.48
N PRO A 14 1.49 8.73 -7.93
CA PRO A 14 2.18 7.67 -7.19
C PRO A 14 3.64 7.96 -6.84
N VAL A 15 4.37 8.64 -7.72
CA VAL A 15 5.77 9.02 -7.47
C VAL A 15 5.85 10.14 -6.43
N ASN A 16 4.96 11.13 -6.49
CA ASN A 16 4.90 12.19 -5.50
C ASN A 16 4.47 11.67 -4.13
N ASP A 17 3.56 10.69 -4.10
CA ASP A 17 3.08 10.07 -2.87
C ASP A 17 4.21 9.39 -2.10
N ILE A 18 5.06 8.63 -2.79
CA ILE A 18 6.18 7.98 -2.12
C ILE A 18 7.24 8.97 -1.66
N ILE A 19 7.46 10.07 -2.37
CA ILE A 19 8.37 11.14 -1.93
C ILE A 19 7.83 11.76 -0.62
N LEU A 20 6.56 12.17 -0.61
CA LEU A 20 5.92 12.76 0.56
C LEU A 20 5.98 11.84 1.79
N LEU A 21 5.65 10.56 1.62
CA LEU A 21 5.66 9.59 2.71
C LEU A 21 7.09 9.23 3.16
N SER A 22 8.04 9.19 2.23
CA SER A 22 9.44 8.95 2.53
C SER A 22 10.03 10.08 3.39
N ASP A 23 9.76 11.33 3.05
CA ASP A 23 10.19 12.48 3.83
C ASP A 23 9.58 12.45 5.25
N ALA A 24 8.28 12.17 5.36
CA ALA A 24 7.61 12.05 6.63
C ALA A 24 8.19 10.92 7.51
N LEU A 25 8.33 9.71 6.96
CA LEU A 25 8.86 8.54 7.67
C LEU A 25 10.34 8.72 8.03
N SER A 26 11.15 9.27 7.13
CA SER A 26 12.56 9.57 7.39
C SER A 26 12.72 10.55 8.56
N SER A 27 11.88 11.59 8.62
CA SER A 27 11.88 12.54 9.76
C SER A 27 11.47 11.88 11.09
N LEU A 28 10.77 10.75 11.04
CA LEU A 28 10.39 9.93 12.19
C LEU A 28 11.40 8.81 12.52
N GLY A 29 12.55 8.79 11.81
CA GLY A 29 13.65 7.86 12.07
C GLY A 29 13.57 6.52 11.34
N PHE A 30 12.72 6.38 10.33
CA PHE A 30 12.68 5.19 9.48
C PHE A 30 13.82 5.22 8.45
N GLU A 31 14.40 4.06 8.19
CA GLU A 31 15.30 3.84 7.06
C GLU A 31 14.48 3.58 5.80
N MET A 32 14.72 4.33 4.72
CA MET A 32 13.87 4.35 3.54
C MET A 32 14.48 3.58 2.35
N TYR A 33 13.64 2.83 1.67
CA TYR A 33 13.95 2.12 0.42
C TYR A 33 12.92 2.49 -0.64
N GLU A 34 13.19 3.52 -1.42
CA GLU A 34 12.28 4.02 -2.45
C GLU A 34 12.51 3.33 -3.80
N HIS A 35 11.41 3.02 -4.48
CA HIS A 35 11.42 2.54 -5.86
C HIS A 35 10.34 3.27 -6.66
N ARG A 36 10.75 3.91 -7.74
CA ARG A 36 9.88 4.67 -8.65
C ARG A 36 9.79 3.97 -9.98
N ASN A 37 8.58 3.84 -10.52
CA ASN A 37 8.32 3.24 -11.83
C ASN A 37 9.03 1.89 -12.01
N ALA A 38 8.86 1.01 -11.03
CA ALA A 38 9.54 -0.26 -10.95
C ALA A 38 8.87 -1.33 -11.82
N ASP A 39 9.68 -2.05 -12.59
CA ASP A 39 9.28 -3.28 -13.28
C ASP A 39 9.08 -4.44 -12.29
N GLN A 40 8.56 -5.58 -12.78
CA GLN A 40 8.27 -6.73 -11.96
C GLN A 40 9.51 -7.27 -11.21
N LYS A 41 10.64 -7.34 -11.90
CA LYS A 41 11.89 -7.86 -11.33
C LYS A 41 12.40 -6.95 -10.20
N THR A 42 12.34 -5.64 -10.42
CA THR A 42 12.71 -4.63 -9.43
C THR A 42 11.78 -4.70 -8.22
N MET A 43 10.46 -4.76 -8.42
CA MET A 43 9.49 -4.88 -7.33
C MET A 43 9.72 -6.15 -6.49
N LYS A 44 9.88 -7.32 -7.14
CA LYS A 44 10.14 -8.59 -6.44
C LYS A 44 11.45 -8.54 -5.63
N ARG A 45 12.51 -7.94 -6.18
CA ARG A 45 13.79 -7.75 -5.48
C ARG A 45 13.68 -6.77 -4.32
N ALA A 46 12.94 -5.68 -4.50
CA ALA A 46 12.70 -4.69 -3.45
C ALA A 46 11.95 -5.30 -2.26
N ILE A 47 10.88 -6.06 -2.53
CA ILE A 47 10.12 -6.77 -1.49
C ILE A 47 11.00 -7.78 -0.74
N LYS A 48 11.81 -8.56 -1.48
CA LYS A 48 12.74 -9.50 -0.84
C LYS A 48 13.77 -8.76 0.02
N LYS A 49 14.44 -7.73 -0.53
CA LYS A 49 15.43 -6.93 0.20
C LYS A 49 14.83 -6.31 1.45
N PHE A 50 13.62 -5.78 1.35
CA PHE A 50 12.89 -5.23 2.50
C PHE A 50 12.72 -6.27 3.61
N GLY A 51 12.28 -7.50 3.28
CA GLY A 51 12.16 -8.58 4.25
C GLY A 51 13.50 -8.98 4.88
N ASP A 52 14.57 -9.06 4.08
CA ASP A 52 15.93 -9.37 4.58
C ASP A 52 16.41 -8.29 5.58
N GLN A 53 16.25 -7.00 5.24
CA GLN A 53 16.65 -5.89 6.11
C GLN A 53 15.80 -5.84 7.40
N LEU A 54 14.50 -6.07 7.28
CA LEU A 54 13.61 -6.13 8.42
C LEU A 54 14.00 -7.26 9.39
N GLY A 55 14.36 -8.44 8.86
CA GLY A 55 14.87 -9.55 9.66
C GLY A 55 16.20 -9.25 10.36
N LEU A 56 17.10 -8.51 9.69
CA LEU A 56 18.36 -8.05 10.29
C LEU A 56 18.16 -7.00 11.38
N ALA A 57 17.16 -6.14 11.22
CA ALA A 57 16.81 -5.12 12.24
C ALA A 57 16.23 -5.74 13.53
N GLY A 58 15.73 -6.97 13.47
CA GLY A 58 15.38 -7.79 14.63
C GLY A 58 13.94 -7.62 15.14
N PRO A 59 13.63 -8.25 16.29
CA PRO A 59 12.24 -8.42 16.73
C PRO A 59 11.54 -7.13 17.15
N ASN A 60 12.27 -6.07 17.47
CA ASN A 60 11.69 -4.77 17.84
C ASN A 60 11.52 -3.82 16.64
N ALA A 61 11.90 -4.27 15.45
CA ALA A 61 11.77 -3.46 14.25
C ALA A 61 10.31 -3.30 13.82
N VAL A 62 10.03 -2.14 13.23
CA VAL A 62 8.75 -1.81 12.62
C VAL A 62 8.92 -1.82 11.11
N GLY A 63 8.22 -2.70 10.42
CA GLY A 63 8.18 -2.74 8.97
C GLY A 63 7.03 -1.89 8.44
N PHE A 64 7.34 -0.93 7.55
CA PHE A 64 6.34 -0.13 6.84
C PHE A 64 6.50 -0.33 5.34
N PHE A 65 5.50 -0.89 4.71
CA PHE A 65 5.44 -1.05 3.25
C PHE A 65 4.31 -0.21 2.67
N TYR A 66 4.63 0.59 1.67
CA TYR A 66 3.65 1.40 0.94
C TYR A 66 3.76 1.14 -0.56
N PHE A 67 2.63 0.97 -1.20
CA PHE A 67 2.52 0.90 -2.65
C PHE A 67 1.46 1.89 -3.13
N SER A 68 1.82 2.74 -4.10
CA SER A 68 0.90 3.57 -4.87
C SER A 68 1.02 3.23 -6.35
N GLY A 69 -0.11 2.96 -7.00
CA GLY A 69 -0.15 2.54 -8.41
C GLY A 69 -1.39 1.72 -8.75
N HIS A 70 -1.35 1.05 -9.90
CA HIS A 70 -2.43 0.15 -10.27
C HIS A 70 -2.36 -1.18 -9.52
N GLY A 71 -3.52 -1.66 -9.11
CA GLY A 71 -3.69 -2.98 -8.53
C GLY A 71 -5.02 -3.59 -8.96
N LEU A 72 -5.11 -4.90 -8.90
CA LEU A 72 -6.34 -5.64 -9.20
C LEU A 72 -6.47 -6.88 -8.32
N GLN A 73 -7.67 -7.44 -8.29
CA GLN A 73 -7.88 -8.73 -7.65
C GLN A 73 -8.39 -9.79 -8.65
N ILE A 74 -7.90 -11.01 -8.48
CA ILE A 74 -8.41 -12.20 -9.16
C ILE A 74 -8.64 -13.30 -8.12
N ASN A 75 -9.86 -13.85 -8.09
CA ASN A 75 -10.21 -14.91 -7.14
C ASN A 75 -9.88 -14.58 -5.68
N GLY A 76 -10.04 -13.31 -5.29
CA GLY A 76 -9.76 -12.83 -3.94
C GLY A 76 -8.27 -12.62 -3.62
N LYS A 77 -7.35 -12.79 -4.59
CA LYS A 77 -5.93 -12.47 -4.44
C LYS A 77 -5.63 -11.11 -5.04
N ASN A 78 -4.88 -10.30 -4.32
CA ASN A 78 -4.46 -8.97 -4.74
C ASN A 78 -3.13 -9.00 -5.47
N TYR A 79 -3.06 -8.24 -6.56
CA TYR A 79 -1.88 -8.09 -7.40
C TYR A 79 -1.58 -6.60 -7.62
N LEU A 80 -0.31 -6.25 -7.52
CA LEU A 80 0.24 -4.92 -7.76
C LEU A 80 0.84 -4.89 -9.16
N GLN A 81 0.50 -3.88 -9.95
CA GLN A 81 0.94 -3.77 -11.34
C GLN A 81 2.34 -3.15 -11.41
N PRO A 82 3.35 -3.87 -11.95
CA PRO A 82 4.64 -3.28 -12.28
C PRO A 82 4.55 -2.45 -13.57
N ILE A 83 5.52 -1.57 -13.78
CA ILE A 83 5.68 -0.91 -15.06
C ILE A 83 6.09 -1.93 -16.12
N GLY A 84 5.51 -1.82 -17.31
CA GLY A 84 5.77 -2.72 -18.44
C GLY A 84 5.01 -4.04 -18.42
N ALA A 85 4.19 -4.30 -17.40
CA ALA A 85 3.33 -5.49 -17.39
C ALA A 85 2.38 -5.53 -18.57
N GLN A 86 2.35 -6.64 -19.26
CA GLN A 86 1.46 -6.90 -20.40
C GLN A 86 0.59 -8.12 -20.10
N PHE A 87 -0.71 -7.94 -20.09
CA PHE A 87 -1.65 -9.03 -19.85
C PHE A 87 -2.91 -8.84 -20.68
N GLU A 88 -3.33 -9.88 -21.36
CA GLU A 88 -4.53 -9.93 -22.19
C GLU A 88 -5.63 -10.76 -21.54
N SER A 89 -5.23 -11.65 -20.64
CA SER A 89 -6.13 -12.57 -19.95
C SER A 89 -5.84 -12.65 -18.44
N PRO A 90 -6.81 -13.11 -17.63
CA PRO A 90 -6.58 -13.36 -16.21
C PRO A 90 -5.44 -14.35 -15.91
N ALA A 91 -5.11 -15.24 -16.85
CA ALA A 91 -4.03 -16.21 -16.68
C ALA A 91 -2.63 -15.55 -16.68
N ASP A 92 -2.49 -14.41 -17.35
CA ASP A 92 -1.21 -13.69 -17.44
C ASP A 92 -0.88 -12.96 -16.14
N VAL A 93 -1.87 -12.72 -15.29
CA VAL A 93 -1.72 -11.91 -14.07
C VAL A 93 -0.73 -12.55 -13.09
N ASP A 94 -0.77 -13.85 -12.89
CA ASP A 94 0.20 -14.55 -12.04
C ASP A 94 1.64 -14.47 -12.59
N ILE A 95 1.80 -14.29 -13.90
CA ILE A 95 3.09 -14.19 -14.59
C ILE A 95 3.62 -12.76 -14.55
N GLU A 96 2.78 -11.78 -14.88
CA GLU A 96 3.18 -10.39 -15.15
C GLU A 96 3.09 -9.47 -13.93
N MET A 97 2.26 -9.81 -12.96
CA MET A 97 2.00 -8.96 -11.80
C MET A 97 2.81 -9.39 -10.57
N VAL A 98 2.74 -8.60 -9.52
CA VAL A 98 3.35 -8.91 -8.21
C VAL A 98 2.26 -9.17 -7.18
N SER A 99 2.23 -10.37 -6.61
CA SER A 99 1.26 -10.70 -5.54
C SER A 99 1.50 -9.87 -4.29
N ALA A 100 0.46 -9.22 -3.78
CA ALA A 100 0.55 -8.48 -2.52
C ALA A 100 0.81 -9.41 -1.31
N THR A 101 0.45 -10.69 -1.42
CA THR A 101 0.75 -11.70 -0.38
C THR A 101 2.26 -11.87 -0.16
N ALA A 102 3.08 -11.70 -1.20
CA ALA A 102 4.53 -11.80 -1.08
C ALA A 102 5.13 -10.82 -0.06
N ILE A 103 4.51 -9.64 0.11
CA ILE A 103 4.92 -8.65 1.11
C ILE A 103 4.71 -9.20 2.51
N LEU A 104 3.52 -9.75 2.77
CA LEU A 104 3.18 -10.32 4.07
C LEU A 104 4.03 -11.55 4.41
N GLU A 105 4.37 -12.37 3.42
CA GLU A 105 5.25 -13.51 3.59
C GLU A 105 6.66 -13.07 4.00
N GLN A 106 7.22 -12.03 3.38
CA GLN A 106 8.51 -11.48 3.75
C GLN A 106 8.50 -10.90 5.18
N MET A 107 7.47 -10.15 5.55
CA MET A 107 7.29 -9.61 6.90
C MET A 107 7.13 -10.73 7.93
N LYS A 108 6.33 -11.76 7.64
CA LYS A 108 6.19 -12.93 8.52
C LYS A 108 7.52 -13.67 8.69
N PHE A 109 8.29 -13.81 7.62
CA PHE A 109 9.61 -14.45 7.67
C PHE A 109 10.62 -13.64 8.49
N ALA A 110 10.55 -12.32 8.45
CA ALA A 110 11.41 -11.40 9.20
C ALA A 110 11.24 -11.52 10.73
N ARG A 111 10.06 -11.97 11.21
CA ARG A 111 9.73 -12.17 12.63
C ARG A 111 9.90 -10.92 13.49
N ASN A 112 9.67 -9.75 12.92
CA ASN A 112 9.69 -8.47 13.62
C ASN A 112 8.35 -8.20 14.34
N GLY A 113 8.32 -7.19 15.22
CA GLY A 113 7.20 -6.97 16.13
C GLY A 113 5.96 -6.33 15.50
N VAL A 114 6.16 -5.34 14.62
CA VAL A 114 5.05 -4.57 14.02
C VAL A 114 5.22 -4.46 12.52
N ASN A 115 4.15 -4.78 11.78
CA ASN A 115 4.12 -4.70 10.32
C ASN A 115 2.95 -3.84 9.85
N ILE A 116 3.25 -2.84 9.03
CA ILE A 116 2.28 -1.91 8.47
C ILE A 116 2.36 -2.03 6.95
N VAL A 117 1.28 -2.46 6.32
CA VAL A 117 1.16 -2.54 4.86
C VAL A 117 0.08 -1.58 4.41
N VAL A 118 0.43 -0.68 3.53
CA VAL A 118 -0.48 0.32 2.97
C VAL A 118 -0.56 0.12 1.46
N LEU A 119 -1.76 -0.13 0.97
CA LEU A 119 -2.04 -0.32 -0.44
C LEU A 119 -2.92 0.83 -0.95
N ASP A 120 -2.29 1.84 -1.53
CA ASP A 120 -2.94 2.93 -2.24
C ASP A 120 -3.03 2.57 -3.72
N ALA A 121 -3.81 1.54 -3.97
CA ALA A 121 -3.91 0.94 -5.29
C ALA A 121 -5.33 0.48 -5.55
N CYS A 122 -5.91 1.00 -6.61
CA CYS A 122 -7.17 0.48 -7.12
C CYS A 122 -7.30 0.77 -8.61
N ARG A 123 -7.86 -0.16 -9.34
CA ARG A 123 -8.19 0.02 -10.74
C ARG A 123 -9.55 -0.60 -11.04
N SER A 124 -10.25 0.00 -11.99
CA SER A 124 -11.34 -0.67 -12.68
C SER A 124 -10.79 -1.93 -13.35
N ASN A 125 -11.58 -2.98 -13.41
CA ASN A 125 -11.22 -4.22 -14.10
C ASN A 125 -10.66 -3.89 -15.51
N PRO A 126 -9.39 -4.22 -15.81
CA PRO A 126 -8.79 -3.92 -17.12
C PRO A 126 -9.26 -4.86 -18.24
N PHE A 127 -9.92 -5.96 -17.89
CA PHE A 127 -10.38 -6.96 -18.86
C PHE A 127 -11.77 -6.65 -19.39
N PRO A 128 -12.09 -7.07 -20.64
CA PRO A 128 -13.43 -6.95 -21.17
C PRO A 128 -14.49 -7.58 -20.27
N THR A 129 -15.70 -7.05 -20.32
CA THR A 129 -16.85 -7.59 -19.58
C THR A 129 -17.06 -9.07 -19.92
N GLY A 130 -16.96 -9.94 -18.93
CA GLY A 130 -17.10 -11.40 -19.10
C GLY A 130 -16.25 -12.24 -18.14
N PHE A 131 -15.15 -11.71 -17.63
CA PHE A 131 -14.32 -12.42 -16.66
C PHE A 131 -14.85 -12.23 -15.23
N ARG A 132 -15.70 -13.14 -14.76
CA ARG A 132 -16.30 -13.11 -13.43
C ARG A 132 -15.29 -13.23 -12.27
N SER A 133 -14.07 -13.69 -12.56
CA SER A 133 -12.99 -13.85 -11.58
C SER A 133 -12.32 -12.55 -11.19
N VAL A 134 -12.47 -11.49 -11.99
CA VAL A 134 -11.85 -10.18 -11.77
C VAL A 134 -12.90 -9.20 -11.24
N ARG A 135 -12.64 -8.61 -10.09
CA ARG A 135 -13.52 -7.61 -9.48
C ARG A 135 -12.80 -6.27 -9.41
N ASN A 136 -13.55 -5.18 -9.35
CA ASN A 136 -12.99 -3.85 -9.12
C ASN A 136 -12.37 -3.76 -7.70
N GLY A 137 -11.36 -2.91 -7.56
CA GLY A 137 -10.68 -2.67 -6.29
C GLY A 137 -9.85 -3.86 -5.80
N LEU A 138 -9.38 -3.76 -4.58
CA LEU A 138 -8.64 -4.83 -3.91
C LEU A 138 -9.57 -5.66 -3.02
N ALA A 139 -9.21 -6.93 -2.81
CA ALA A 139 -9.85 -7.81 -1.85
C ALA A 139 -9.31 -7.55 -0.43
N ILE A 140 -10.12 -7.83 0.58
CA ILE A 140 -9.62 -7.88 1.96
C ILE A 140 -8.63 -9.05 2.06
N MET A 141 -7.48 -8.79 2.67
CA MET A 141 -6.51 -9.81 3.06
C MET A 141 -6.50 -9.93 4.58
N ASP A 142 -6.32 -11.14 5.08
CA ASP A 142 -6.13 -11.35 6.50
C ASP A 142 -4.80 -10.75 6.96
N ALA A 143 -4.84 -10.01 8.07
CA ALA A 143 -3.66 -9.45 8.69
C ALA A 143 -2.96 -10.53 9.53
N PRO A 144 -1.72 -10.94 9.21
CA PRO A 144 -0.94 -11.80 10.09
C PRO A 144 -0.76 -11.15 11.47
N THR A 145 -0.59 -11.96 12.51
CA THR A 145 -0.35 -11.48 13.88
C THR A 145 0.75 -10.42 13.92
N GLY A 146 0.49 -9.30 14.59
CA GLY A 146 1.40 -8.15 14.67
C GLY A 146 1.37 -7.24 13.44
N SER A 147 0.35 -7.37 12.57
CA SER A 147 0.26 -6.58 11.34
C SER A 147 -1.02 -5.75 11.28
N ILE A 148 -0.95 -4.65 10.52
CA ILE A 148 -2.09 -3.89 10.04
C ILE A 148 -1.98 -3.72 8.53
N LEU A 149 -3.07 -4.00 7.82
CA LEU A 149 -3.22 -3.80 6.39
C LEU A 149 -4.21 -2.67 6.17
N ALA A 150 -3.75 -1.61 5.55
CA ALA A 150 -4.56 -0.45 5.24
C ALA A 150 -4.71 -0.30 3.72
N TYR A 151 -5.92 0.00 3.31
CA TYR A 151 -6.32 0.20 1.92
C TYR A 151 -6.83 1.62 1.75
N ALA A 152 -6.40 2.29 0.69
CA ALA A 152 -6.84 3.66 0.42
C ALA A 152 -8.35 3.78 0.23
N THR A 153 -9.02 2.69 -0.13
CA THR A 153 -10.48 2.66 -0.28
C THR A 153 -11.07 1.32 0.18
N ALA A 154 -12.38 1.30 0.38
CA ALA A 154 -13.12 0.09 0.75
C ALA A 154 -13.01 -0.99 -0.34
N PRO A 155 -13.11 -2.28 0.04
CA PRO A 155 -13.06 -3.39 -0.91
C PRO A 155 -14.08 -3.23 -2.03
N GLY A 156 -13.64 -3.50 -3.25
CA GLY A 156 -14.51 -3.41 -4.43
C GLY A 156 -14.78 -1.99 -4.93
N THR A 157 -14.17 -0.96 -4.34
CA THR A 157 -14.28 0.43 -4.77
C THR A 157 -12.96 0.95 -5.36
N ILE A 158 -12.98 2.15 -5.94
CA ILE A 158 -11.83 2.76 -6.61
C ILE A 158 -11.23 3.83 -5.72
N ALA A 159 -9.90 3.81 -5.56
CA ALA A 159 -9.15 4.92 -4.98
C ALA A 159 -8.94 6.01 -6.04
N TYR A 160 -8.96 7.24 -5.62
CA TYR A 160 -8.71 8.39 -6.48
C TYR A 160 -7.24 8.78 -6.42
N ASP A 161 -6.67 9.05 -7.60
CA ASP A 161 -5.31 9.62 -7.72
C ASP A 161 -5.25 11.06 -7.18
N GLY A 162 -6.40 11.74 -7.19
CA GLY A 162 -6.51 13.13 -6.75
C GLY A 162 -6.27 14.12 -7.88
N SER A 163 -6.60 15.38 -7.62
CA SER A 163 -6.36 16.52 -8.55
C SER A 163 -5.21 17.43 -8.09
N GLY A 164 -4.62 17.14 -6.93
CA GLY A 164 -3.46 17.84 -6.37
C GLY A 164 -2.15 17.11 -6.68
N ASP A 165 -1.11 17.47 -5.95
CA ASP A 165 0.23 16.89 -6.11
C ASP A 165 0.35 15.49 -5.49
N ASN A 166 -0.62 15.08 -4.66
CA ASN A 166 -0.66 13.78 -4.00
C ASN A 166 -2.07 13.19 -4.01
N SER A 167 -2.16 11.88 -3.84
CA SER A 167 -3.43 11.22 -3.58
C SER A 167 -4.04 11.70 -2.26
N PRO A 168 -5.38 11.75 -2.15
CA PRO A 168 -6.04 12.11 -0.90
C PRO A 168 -5.58 11.23 0.28
N TYR A 169 -5.28 9.96 0.00
CA TYR A 169 -4.84 9.02 1.02
C TYR A 169 -3.41 9.30 1.49
N ALA A 170 -2.45 9.45 0.57
CA ALA A 170 -1.06 9.75 0.91
C ALA A 170 -0.93 11.08 1.66
N GLY A 171 -1.64 12.12 1.20
CA GLY A 171 -1.68 13.42 1.86
C GLY A 171 -2.22 13.36 3.29
N ALA A 172 -3.33 12.63 3.50
CA ALA A 172 -3.91 12.44 4.83
C ALA A 172 -3.00 11.62 5.74
N LEU A 173 -2.38 10.56 5.20
CA LEU A 173 -1.48 9.67 5.95
C LEU A 173 -0.23 10.40 6.43
N ALA A 174 0.47 11.12 5.54
CA ALA A 174 1.66 11.91 5.87
C ALA A 174 1.38 12.93 6.98
N LYS A 175 0.30 13.72 6.84
CA LYS A 175 -0.12 14.68 7.85
C LYS A 175 -0.45 14.03 9.21
N THR A 176 -1.03 12.82 9.17
CA THR A 176 -1.46 12.15 10.40
C THR A 176 -0.28 11.49 11.13
N MET A 177 0.69 10.92 10.42
CA MET A 177 1.92 10.36 11.02
C MET A 177 2.68 11.39 11.86
N MET A 178 2.68 12.65 11.43
CA MET A 178 3.39 13.73 12.12
C MET A 178 2.71 14.18 13.42
N LYS A 179 1.46 13.78 13.67
CA LYS A 179 0.74 14.14 14.89
C LYS A 179 1.30 13.35 16.08
N PRO A 180 1.68 14.02 17.18
CA PRO A 180 2.28 13.36 18.33
C PRO A 180 1.29 12.44 19.06
N ASN A 181 1.83 11.36 19.62
CA ASN A 181 1.15 10.48 20.58
C ASN A 181 -0.20 9.92 20.05
N ARG A 182 -0.23 9.52 18.78
CA ARG A 182 -1.42 8.88 18.18
C ARG A 182 -1.19 7.39 18.00
N PRO A 183 -1.91 6.53 18.73
CA PRO A 183 -1.88 5.08 18.46
C PRO A 183 -2.23 4.80 17.01
N LEU A 184 -1.56 3.82 16.42
CA LEU A 184 -1.61 3.52 14.99
C LEU A 184 -3.04 3.35 14.45
N GLU A 185 -3.88 2.59 15.15
CA GLU A 185 -5.28 2.38 14.74
C GLU A 185 -6.11 3.67 14.83
N SER A 186 -5.81 4.52 15.82
CA SER A 186 -6.42 5.86 15.90
C SER A 186 -5.95 6.76 14.75
N ALA A 187 -4.67 6.66 14.36
CA ALA A 187 -4.13 7.39 13.23
C ALA A 187 -4.84 6.99 11.93
N PHE A 188 -5.06 5.70 11.66
CA PHE A 188 -5.78 5.25 10.47
C PHE A 188 -7.26 5.68 10.48
N LYS A 189 -7.92 5.74 11.64
CA LYS A 189 -9.27 6.34 11.74
C LYS A 189 -9.27 7.81 11.34
N MET A 190 -8.25 8.57 11.74
CA MET A 190 -8.10 9.98 11.37
C MET A 190 -7.82 10.13 9.86
N VAL A 191 -6.98 9.26 9.28
CA VAL A 191 -6.75 9.20 7.83
C VAL A 191 -8.06 8.96 7.09
N ARG A 192 -8.84 7.97 7.52
CA ARG A 192 -10.17 7.67 6.93
C ARG A 192 -11.08 8.88 6.94
N GLN A 193 -11.20 9.56 8.08
CA GLN A 193 -12.05 10.76 8.19
C GLN A 193 -11.57 11.86 7.23
N SER A 194 -10.26 12.13 7.21
CA SER A 194 -9.69 13.16 6.32
C SER A 194 -9.95 12.88 4.85
N VAL A 195 -9.75 11.62 4.41
CA VAL A 195 -10.00 11.20 3.03
C VAL A 195 -11.48 11.29 2.68
N MET A 196 -12.37 10.89 3.59
CA MET A 196 -13.82 11.00 3.38
C MET A 196 -14.25 12.45 3.24
N ASP A 197 -13.71 13.35 4.06
CA ASP A 197 -14.04 14.79 4.00
C ASP A 197 -13.54 15.41 2.70
N GLU A 198 -12.30 15.12 2.28
CA GLU A 198 -11.69 15.63 1.07
C GLU A 198 -12.39 15.12 -0.21
N THR A 199 -12.81 13.85 -0.22
CA THR A 199 -13.44 13.24 -1.39
C THR A 199 -14.96 13.31 -1.41
N GLY A 200 -15.58 14.04 -0.47
CA GLY A 200 -17.03 14.07 -0.31
C GLY A 200 -17.65 12.69 -0.09
N LYS A 201 -16.97 11.86 0.70
CA LYS A 201 -17.33 10.46 1.05
C LYS A 201 -17.32 9.48 -0.13
N LYS A 202 -16.72 9.85 -1.26
CA LYS A 202 -16.58 8.94 -2.42
C LYS A 202 -15.48 7.90 -2.23
N GLN A 203 -14.49 8.19 -1.38
CA GLN A 203 -13.42 7.27 -1.01
C GLN A 203 -13.45 7.04 0.51
N VAL A 204 -13.57 5.78 0.91
CA VAL A 204 -13.66 5.38 2.31
C VAL A 204 -12.52 4.40 2.60
N PRO A 205 -11.41 4.83 3.19
CA PRO A 205 -10.31 3.93 3.57
C PRO A 205 -10.76 2.80 4.49
N TRP A 206 -10.10 1.68 4.36
CA TRP A 206 -10.37 0.46 5.12
C TRP A 206 -9.09 -0.11 5.72
N GLU A 207 -9.18 -0.73 6.89
CA GLU A 207 -8.05 -1.47 7.47
C GLU A 207 -8.50 -2.78 8.12
N THR A 208 -7.56 -3.73 8.15
CA THR A 208 -7.63 -4.97 8.92
C THR A 208 -6.44 -5.01 9.87
N SER A 209 -6.66 -5.19 11.17
CA SER A 209 -5.61 -5.17 12.19
C SER A 209 -5.61 -6.45 13.01
N SER A 210 -4.41 -6.96 13.29
CA SER A 210 -4.13 -8.02 14.25
C SER A 210 -2.92 -7.65 15.13
N LEU A 211 -2.75 -6.34 15.39
CA LEU A 211 -1.70 -5.83 16.25
C LEU A 211 -1.87 -6.37 17.68
N LEU A 212 -0.74 -6.68 18.34
CA LEU A 212 -0.72 -7.16 19.72
C LEU A 212 -0.42 -6.07 20.73
N GLY A 213 0.10 -4.93 20.27
CA GLY A 213 0.48 -3.81 21.13
C GLY A 213 0.25 -2.48 20.43
N GLU A 214 0.44 -1.40 21.16
CA GLU A 214 0.33 -0.05 20.63
C GLU A 214 1.63 0.35 19.90
N PHE A 215 1.46 0.96 18.73
CA PHE A 215 2.54 1.64 18.02
C PHE A 215 2.12 3.08 17.74
N VAL A 216 3.09 3.99 17.84
CA VAL A 216 2.91 5.42 17.59
C VAL A 216 4.01 5.87 16.63
N PHE A 217 3.66 6.53 15.52
CA PHE A 217 4.66 7.04 14.59
C PHE A 217 5.52 8.15 15.19
N ASN A 218 4.90 9.08 15.90
CA ASN A 218 5.55 10.25 16.49
C ASN A 218 5.38 10.24 18.00
N ASN A 219 6.45 9.89 18.71
CA ASN A 219 6.51 9.87 20.18
C ASN A 219 7.01 11.19 20.78
N SER A 220 7.07 12.29 20.02
CA SER A 220 7.53 13.57 20.55
C SER A 220 6.58 14.08 21.64
N LYS A 221 7.20 14.57 22.71
CA LYS A 221 6.51 15.18 23.86
C LYS A 221 6.08 16.60 23.53
#